data_1856d5804990dd89c9e856025b1c10bf
#
_entry.id   1856d5804990dd89c9e856025b1c10bf
#
_cell.length_a   1.000
_cell.length_b   1.000
_cell.length_c   1.000
_cell.angle_alpha   90.00
_cell.angle_beta   90.00
_cell.angle_gamma   90.00
#
_symmetry.space_group_name_H-M   'P 1'
#
loop_
_entity.id
_entity.type
_entity.pdbx_description
1 polymer ?
#
loop_
_entity_poly.entity_id
_entity_poly.type
_entity_poly.pdbx_seq_one_letter_code
_entity_poly.pdbx_strand_id
1 'polypeptide(L)'
;IKMARSVFMKGIEAILCESLVAAHRAGVHERVLASIQGTFPDLDWRALATYHMGRMALHGRRRAIEMDSVADTLRDLDLQPFTARGTGDRQMWVADLGLREVFGTDGPETLEDFLDAVARADQPKR
;
A
#
# COMPACT_ATOMS: atom_id res chain seq x y z
N ILE A 1 -12.79 -15.70 9.78
CA ILE A 1 -11.65 -15.96 8.86
C ILE A 1 -11.41 -14.79 7.94
N LYS A 2 -12.45 -14.29 7.28
CA LYS A 2 -12.34 -13.23 6.27
C LYS A 2 -11.70 -11.95 6.84
N MET A 3 -12.13 -11.49 8.01
CA MET A 3 -11.61 -10.26 8.61
C MET A 3 -10.16 -10.39 9.04
N ALA A 4 -9.81 -11.51 9.69
CA ALA A 4 -8.43 -11.76 10.10
C ALA A 4 -7.50 -11.85 8.88
N ARG A 5 -7.96 -12.49 7.79
CA ARG A 5 -7.21 -12.57 6.55
C ARG A 5 -7.00 -11.17 5.94
N SER A 6 -8.01 -10.31 6.01
CA SER A 6 -7.90 -8.94 5.51
C SER A 6 -6.83 -8.11 6.22
N VAL A 7 -6.62 -8.33 7.52
CA VAL A 7 -5.52 -7.68 8.24
C VAL A 7 -4.20 -7.96 7.53
N PHE A 8 -3.95 -9.21 7.17
CA PHE A 8 -2.71 -9.60 6.50
C PHE A 8 -2.66 -9.09 5.05
N MET A 9 -3.71 -9.35 4.28
CA MET A 9 -3.68 -9.06 2.84
C MET A 9 -3.63 -7.56 2.55
N LYS A 10 -4.41 -6.75 3.24
CA LYS A 10 -4.35 -5.29 3.10
C LYS A 10 -3.13 -4.71 3.80
N GLY A 11 -2.68 -5.37 4.87
CA GLY A 11 -1.46 -4.99 5.59
C GLY A 11 -0.22 -5.10 4.71
N ILE A 12 -0.10 -6.15 3.93
CA ILE A 12 1.01 -6.30 2.97
C ILE A 12 1.03 -5.14 1.98
N GLU A 13 -0.12 -4.73 1.48
CA GLU A 13 -0.20 -3.55 0.58
C GLU A 13 0.33 -2.29 1.26
N ALA A 14 -0.13 -2.04 2.48
CA ALA A 14 0.28 -0.85 3.22
C ALA A 14 1.77 -0.86 3.56
N ILE A 15 2.29 -2.01 3.95
CA ILE A 15 3.73 -2.17 4.27
C ILE A 15 4.58 -1.95 3.02
N LEU A 16 4.22 -2.56 1.92
CA LEU A 16 4.95 -2.37 0.64
C LEU A 16 4.93 -0.90 0.22
N CYS A 17 3.77 -0.26 0.31
CA CYS A 17 3.63 1.15 -0.03
C CYS A 17 4.54 2.02 0.84
N GLU A 18 4.44 1.89 2.14
CA GLU A 18 5.20 2.72 3.07
C GLU A 18 6.70 2.52 2.91
N SER A 19 7.13 1.25 2.83
CA SER A 19 8.54 0.91 2.66
C SER A 19 9.10 1.43 1.33
N LEU A 20 8.40 1.20 0.22
CA LEU A 20 8.91 1.54 -1.10
C LEU A 20 8.79 3.04 -1.40
N VAL A 21 7.76 3.71 -0.90
CA VAL A 21 7.69 5.18 -1.01
C VAL A 21 8.82 5.83 -0.22
N ALA A 22 9.07 5.36 1.00
CA ALA A 22 10.19 5.88 1.81
C ALA A 22 11.53 5.63 1.11
N ALA A 23 11.73 4.43 0.59
CA ALA A 23 12.97 4.07 -0.12
C ALA A 23 13.15 4.89 -1.40
N HIS A 24 12.05 5.15 -2.12
CA HIS A 24 12.08 5.98 -3.33
C HIS A 24 12.48 7.42 -3.01
N ARG A 25 11.94 7.99 -1.93
CA ARG A 25 12.32 9.34 -1.46
C ARG A 25 13.78 9.41 -1.07
N ALA A 26 14.34 8.33 -0.54
CA ALA A 26 15.75 8.24 -0.20
C ALA A 26 16.64 7.85 -1.39
N GLY A 27 16.05 7.58 -2.55
CA GLY A 27 16.79 7.21 -3.76
C GLY A 27 17.31 5.77 -3.75
N VAL A 28 16.72 4.87 -2.95
CA VAL A 28 17.24 3.51 -2.75
C VAL A 28 16.17 2.40 -2.93
N HIS A 29 15.08 2.68 -3.62
CA HIS A 29 13.99 1.68 -3.72
C HIS A 29 14.42 0.39 -4.43
N GLU A 30 15.31 0.45 -5.42
CA GLU A 30 15.83 -0.75 -6.10
C GLU A 30 16.61 -1.63 -5.13
N ARG A 31 17.42 -1.01 -4.26
CA ARG A 31 18.22 -1.74 -3.27
C ARG A 31 17.36 -2.39 -2.21
N VAL A 32 16.32 -1.68 -1.75
CA VAL A 32 15.38 -2.21 -0.76
C VAL A 32 14.60 -3.39 -1.37
N LEU A 33 14.10 -3.22 -2.59
CA LEU A 33 13.38 -4.29 -3.28
C LEU A 33 14.25 -5.52 -3.48
N ALA A 34 15.50 -5.33 -3.89
CA ALA A 34 16.46 -6.43 -4.05
C ALA A 34 16.74 -7.14 -2.72
N SER A 35 16.83 -6.39 -1.63
CA SER A 35 17.03 -6.96 -0.29
C SER A 35 15.85 -7.82 0.15
N ILE A 36 14.62 -7.34 -0.08
CA ILE A 36 13.41 -8.11 0.21
C ILE A 36 13.40 -9.39 -0.64
N GLN A 37 13.72 -9.28 -1.93
CA GLN A 37 13.77 -10.41 -2.85
C GLN A 37 14.78 -11.46 -2.38
N GLY A 38 15.92 -11.04 -1.87
CA GLY A 38 16.93 -11.95 -1.35
C GLY A 38 16.50 -12.68 -0.08
N THR A 39 15.72 -12.00 0.77
CA THR A 39 15.23 -12.59 2.02
C THR A 39 14.09 -13.59 1.79
N PHE A 40 13.20 -13.27 0.84
CA PHE A 40 12.03 -14.10 0.52
C PHE A 40 12.04 -14.42 -0.98
N PRO A 41 12.92 -15.31 -1.43
CA PRO A 41 13.18 -15.49 -2.88
C PRO A 41 12.10 -16.23 -3.66
N ASP A 42 11.15 -16.86 -2.97
CA ASP A 42 10.12 -17.68 -3.64
C ASP A 42 9.01 -16.84 -4.31
N LEU A 43 8.96 -15.55 -4.03
CA LEU A 43 7.96 -14.66 -4.61
C LEU A 43 8.65 -13.61 -5.50
N ASP A 44 7.94 -13.16 -6.53
CA ASP A 44 8.38 -12.04 -7.34
C ASP A 44 7.88 -10.74 -6.71
N TRP A 45 8.73 -10.13 -5.90
CA TRP A 45 8.34 -8.95 -5.11
C TRP A 45 8.10 -7.71 -5.96
N ARG A 46 8.80 -7.56 -7.08
CA ARG A 46 8.52 -6.45 -8.00
C ARG A 46 7.12 -6.58 -8.59
N ALA A 47 6.75 -7.77 -9.05
CA ALA A 47 5.42 -8.02 -9.60
C ALA A 47 4.34 -7.84 -8.53
N LEU A 48 4.56 -8.36 -7.31
CA LEU A 48 3.65 -8.18 -6.18
C LEU A 48 3.49 -6.71 -5.80
N ALA A 49 4.58 -5.97 -5.70
CA ALA A 49 4.54 -4.56 -5.38
C ALA A 49 3.78 -3.77 -6.44
N THR A 50 4.05 -4.02 -7.71
CA THR A 50 3.33 -3.36 -8.82
C THR A 50 1.84 -3.63 -8.74
N TYR A 51 1.46 -4.87 -8.52
CA TYR A 51 0.06 -5.27 -8.38
C TYR A 51 -0.61 -4.55 -7.20
N HIS A 52 0.00 -4.63 -6.02
CA HIS A 52 -0.59 -4.04 -4.81
C HIS A 52 -0.67 -2.51 -4.87
N MET A 53 0.37 -1.86 -5.41
CA MET A 53 0.35 -0.40 -5.58
C MET A 53 -0.76 0.00 -6.56
N GLY A 54 -0.96 -0.78 -7.61
CA GLY A 54 -2.08 -0.57 -8.54
C GLY A 54 -3.45 -0.69 -7.84
N ARG A 55 -3.60 -1.69 -6.99
CA ARG A 55 -4.84 -1.87 -6.22
C ARG A 55 -5.10 -0.69 -5.28
N MET A 56 -4.07 -0.19 -4.62
CA MET A 56 -4.19 0.98 -3.75
C MET A 56 -4.55 2.23 -4.55
N ALA A 57 -3.90 2.44 -5.70
CA ALA A 57 -4.16 3.60 -6.55
C ALA A 57 -5.62 3.65 -7.03
N LEU A 58 -6.18 2.49 -7.38
CA LEU A 58 -7.53 2.40 -7.94
C LEU A 58 -8.63 2.27 -6.88
N HIS A 59 -8.35 1.61 -5.75
CA HIS A 59 -9.37 1.19 -4.80
C HIS A 59 -9.08 1.59 -3.34
N GLY A 60 -8.11 2.49 -3.10
CA GLY A 60 -7.65 2.82 -1.76
C GLY A 60 -8.76 3.31 -0.83
N ARG A 61 -9.66 4.15 -1.31
CA ARG A 61 -10.77 4.67 -0.49
C ARG A 61 -11.68 3.55 0.01
N ARG A 62 -12.10 2.67 -0.88
CA ARG A 62 -12.97 1.54 -0.52
C ARG A 62 -12.25 0.62 0.47
N ARG A 63 -10.97 0.37 0.25
CA ARG A 63 -10.15 -0.49 1.12
C ARG A 63 -9.95 0.13 2.50
N ALA A 64 -9.77 1.44 2.58
CA ALA A 64 -9.69 2.15 3.85
C ALA A 64 -10.99 1.99 4.66
N ILE A 65 -12.13 2.12 4.00
CA ILE A 65 -13.45 1.95 4.63
C ILE A 65 -13.62 0.50 5.11
N GLU A 66 -13.23 -0.48 4.30
CA GLU A 66 -13.25 -1.89 4.69
C GLU A 66 -12.41 -2.14 5.94
N MET A 67 -11.29 -1.46 6.11
CA MET A 67 -10.43 -1.62 7.28
C MET A 67 -11.07 -1.11 8.57
N ASP A 68 -12.01 -0.17 8.49
CA ASP A 68 -12.79 0.23 9.67
C ASP A 68 -13.61 -0.95 10.21
N SER A 69 -14.24 -1.71 9.33
CA SER A 69 -15.00 -2.92 9.72
C SER A 69 -14.07 -4.00 10.28
N VAL A 70 -12.89 -4.15 9.69
CA VAL A 70 -11.88 -5.08 10.20
C VAL A 70 -11.45 -4.68 11.60
N ALA A 71 -11.19 -3.39 11.84
CA ALA A 71 -10.81 -2.89 13.15
C ALA A 71 -11.88 -3.15 14.20
N ASP A 72 -13.15 -2.95 13.85
CA ASP A 72 -14.27 -3.23 14.75
C ASP A 72 -14.35 -4.71 15.12
N THR A 73 -14.14 -5.59 14.14
CA THR A 73 -14.11 -7.04 14.38
C THR A 73 -13.00 -7.41 15.37
N LEU A 74 -11.81 -6.82 15.22
CA LEU A 74 -10.71 -7.08 16.14
C LEU A 74 -11.01 -6.61 17.56
N ARG A 75 -11.64 -5.43 17.71
CA ARG A 75 -12.07 -4.93 19.02
C ARG A 75 -13.08 -5.86 19.68
N ASP A 76 -14.00 -6.44 18.89
CA ASP A 76 -14.97 -7.41 19.41
C ASP A 76 -14.28 -8.67 19.93
N LEU A 77 -13.06 -8.95 19.47
CA LEU A 77 -12.24 -10.05 19.93
C LEU A 77 -11.23 -9.63 21.03
N ASP A 78 -11.43 -8.45 21.61
CA ASP A 78 -10.57 -7.88 22.66
C ASP A 78 -9.13 -7.63 22.21
N LEU A 79 -8.92 -7.37 20.91
CA LEU A 79 -7.61 -7.06 20.35
C LEU A 79 -7.59 -5.61 19.83
N GLN A 80 -6.60 -4.85 20.27
CA GLN A 80 -6.39 -3.50 19.74
C GLN A 80 -5.96 -3.58 18.27
N PRO A 81 -6.68 -2.89 17.36
CA PRO A 81 -6.42 -3.02 15.92
C PRO A 81 -5.34 -2.06 15.42
N PHE A 82 -4.14 -2.10 16.01
CA PHE A 82 -3.09 -1.15 15.66
C PHE A 82 -2.70 -1.23 14.19
N THR A 83 -2.42 -2.43 13.70
CA THR A 83 -1.99 -2.60 12.31
C THR A 83 -3.14 -2.34 11.33
N ALA A 84 -4.34 -2.83 11.64
CA ALA A 84 -5.50 -2.63 10.78
C ALA A 84 -5.82 -1.13 10.61
N ARG A 85 -5.72 -0.35 11.69
CA ARG A 85 -5.93 1.09 11.64
C ARG A 85 -4.85 1.79 10.80
N GLY A 86 -3.59 1.44 11.02
CA GLY A 86 -2.49 1.98 10.21
C GLY A 86 -2.63 1.64 8.74
N THR A 87 -3.05 0.42 8.43
CA THR A 87 -3.34 0.01 7.06
C THR A 87 -4.42 0.88 6.43
N GLY A 88 -5.53 1.10 7.15
CA GLY A 88 -6.61 1.97 6.68
C GLY A 88 -6.14 3.39 6.42
N ASP A 89 -5.32 3.94 7.32
CA ASP A 89 -4.76 5.28 7.18
C ASP A 89 -3.87 5.38 5.94
N ARG A 90 -3.03 4.37 5.68
CA ARG A 90 -2.16 4.38 4.49
C ARG A 90 -2.97 4.24 3.20
N GLN A 91 -4.01 3.40 3.19
CA GLN A 91 -4.91 3.27 2.04
C GLN A 91 -5.61 4.60 1.73
N MET A 92 -6.11 5.29 2.75
CA MET A 92 -6.78 6.58 2.55
C MET A 92 -5.79 7.65 2.08
N TRP A 93 -4.56 7.63 2.60
CA TRP A 93 -3.51 8.54 2.17
C TRP A 93 -3.26 8.41 0.66
N VAL A 94 -3.16 7.17 0.15
CA VAL A 94 -3.00 6.94 -1.29
C VAL A 94 -4.24 7.42 -2.06
N ALA A 95 -5.44 7.12 -1.56
CA ALA A 95 -6.69 7.54 -2.20
C ALA A 95 -6.74 9.06 -2.36
N ASP A 96 -6.28 9.80 -1.35
CA ASP A 96 -6.30 11.26 -1.36
C ASP A 96 -5.29 11.88 -2.33
N LEU A 97 -4.34 11.11 -2.84
CA LEU A 97 -3.40 11.60 -3.86
C LEU A 97 -4.01 11.71 -5.25
N GLY A 98 -5.19 11.12 -5.49
CA GLY A 98 -5.87 11.23 -6.76
C GLY A 98 -5.22 10.45 -7.91
N LEU A 99 -4.51 9.36 -7.62
CA LEU A 99 -3.76 8.61 -8.63
C LEU A 99 -4.64 7.91 -9.64
N ARG A 100 -5.91 7.67 -9.31
CA ARG A 100 -6.86 7.08 -10.25
C ARG A 100 -7.04 7.96 -11.50
N GLU A 101 -6.98 9.28 -11.34
CA GLU A 101 -7.04 10.22 -12.48
C GLU A 101 -5.77 10.13 -13.33
N VAL A 102 -4.63 9.82 -12.72
CA VAL A 102 -3.36 9.69 -13.44
C VAL A 102 -3.33 8.40 -14.27
N PHE A 103 -3.76 7.29 -13.69
CA PHE A 103 -3.60 5.96 -14.30
C PHE A 103 -4.85 5.43 -15.00
N GLY A 104 -6.01 6.05 -14.78
CA GLY A 104 -7.26 5.53 -15.30
C GLY A 104 -7.62 4.20 -14.65
N THR A 105 -8.39 3.36 -15.36
CA THR A 105 -8.86 2.09 -14.83
C THR A 105 -7.82 0.97 -14.90
N ASP A 106 -6.76 1.14 -15.69
CA ASP A 106 -5.74 0.10 -15.90
C ASP A 106 -4.68 0.09 -14.79
N GLY A 107 -4.50 1.21 -14.11
CA GLY A 107 -3.48 1.36 -13.09
C GLY A 107 -2.07 1.55 -13.65
N PRO A 108 -1.06 1.65 -12.77
CA PRO A 108 0.32 1.80 -13.20
C PRO A 108 0.85 0.51 -13.85
N GLU A 109 1.64 0.66 -14.92
CA GLU A 109 2.26 -0.49 -15.59
C GLU A 109 3.47 -1.00 -14.81
N THR A 110 4.21 -0.08 -14.17
CA THR A 110 5.42 -0.42 -13.42
C THR A 110 5.36 0.14 -12.01
N LEU A 111 6.17 -0.43 -11.14
CA LEU A 111 6.33 0.09 -9.78
C LEU A 111 6.82 1.54 -9.81
N GLU A 112 7.79 1.85 -10.69
CA GLU A 112 8.34 3.20 -10.83
C GLU A 112 7.29 4.22 -11.24
N ASP A 113 6.36 3.85 -12.12
CA ASP A 113 5.25 4.73 -12.50
C ASP A 113 4.44 5.15 -11.28
N PHE A 114 4.14 4.20 -10.41
CA PHE A 114 3.43 4.48 -9.16
C PHE A 114 4.27 5.38 -8.23
N LEU A 115 5.51 5.01 -7.99
CA LEU A 115 6.38 5.76 -7.08
C LEU A 115 6.63 7.18 -7.55
N ASP A 116 6.83 7.38 -8.85
CA ASP A 116 7.00 8.70 -9.44
C ASP A 116 5.72 9.53 -9.34
N ALA A 117 4.57 8.91 -9.57
CA ALA A 117 3.27 9.60 -9.44
C ALA A 117 3.01 10.03 -7.99
N VAL A 118 3.34 9.18 -7.02
CA VAL A 118 3.25 9.53 -5.60
C VAL A 118 4.15 10.72 -5.28
N ALA A 119 5.39 10.70 -5.76
CA ALA A 119 6.34 11.78 -5.52
C ALA A 119 5.83 13.11 -6.08
N ARG A 120 5.21 13.09 -7.25
CA ARG A 120 4.63 14.31 -7.85
C ARG A 120 3.40 14.80 -7.09
N ALA A 121 2.53 13.88 -6.66
CA ALA A 121 1.27 14.23 -5.99
C ALA A 121 1.50 14.70 -4.56
N ASP A 122 2.47 14.14 -3.84
CA ASP A 122 2.75 14.43 -2.44
C ASP A 122 3.96 15.36 -2.30
N GLN A 123 3.96 16.43 -3.06
CA GLN A 123 5.02 17.46 -2.96
C GLN A 123 4.85 18.27 -1.67
N PRO A 124 5.94 18.52 -0.93
CA PRO A 124 5.83 19.38 0.26
C PRO A 124 5.36 20.77 -0.15
N LYS A 125 4.42 21.31 0.59
CA LYS A 125 3.99 22.71 0.43
C LYS A 125 5.08 23.62 1.00
N ARG A 126 5.48 24.59 0.22
CA ARG A 126 6.45 25.63 0.63
C ARG A 126 5.77 26.91 1.04
#